data_c9b867ee9f5c87405272949b64aa7be0
#
_entry.id   c9b867ee9f5c87405272949b64aa7be0
#
_cell.length_a   1.000
_cell.length_b   1.000
_cell.length_c   1.000
_cell.angle_alpha   90.00
_cell.angle_beta   90.00
_cell.angle_gamma   90.00
#
_symmetry.space_group_name_H-M   'P 1'
#
loop_
_entity.id
_entity.type
_entity.pdbx_description
1 polymer ?
#
loop_
_entity_poly.entity_id
_entity_poly.type
_entity_poly.pdbx_seq_one_letter_code
_entity_poly.pdbx_strand_id
1 'polypeptide(L)'
;MRGGAVVVAAGRYKLSPAMFRGGLAIEDSKDGLQEMLASYGVEVGDALVMDPQNEPFPARVERRVGRFSVEEIQRVDYPFFVDIRRDGMAKESPITSDLPAITLQWAAPLEIDQVKNQDRDVVTLLRSTDESWLRSSINVQPNSAAYPEFGFPVEGEQKSRALAVSIRGSFDSFFKGQPPPSPDEEGGESTEQTELQTPIEASPESSRLVVIGSAEFLDDTVLNFSRSLSADRYLLNLQFLQ
;
A
#
# COMPACT_ATOMS: atom_id res chain seq x y z
N MET A 1 -29.83 -5.74 6.98
CA MET A 1 -28.72 -5.10 6.24
C MET A 1 -28.05 -6.12 5.32
N ARG A 2 -27.64 -5.74 4.12
CA ARG A 2 -26.79 -6.56 3.26
C ARG A 2 -25.36 -6.18 3.57
N GLY A 3 -24.47 -7.15 3.82
CA GLY A 3 -23.03 -6.87 3.96
C GLY A 3 -22.46 -6.34 2.65
N GLY A 4 -21.42 -5.53 2.77
CA GLY A 4 -20.64 -4.99 1.65
C GLY A 4 -19.16 -5.38 1.75
N ALA A 5 -18.41 -5.13 0.70
CA ALA A 5 -16.97 -5.21 0.69
C ALA A 5 -16.36 -3.81 0.55
N VAL A 6 -15.31 -3.56 1.32
CA VAL A 6 -14.53 -2.32 1.27
C VAL A 6 -13.08 -2.69 1.00
N VAL A 7 -12.45 -2.03 0.05
CA VAL A 7 -11.02 -2.13 -0.23
C VAL A 7 -10.37 -0.82 0.18
N VAL A 8 -9.33 -0.91 1.00
CA VAL A 8 -8.59 0.23 1.55
C VAL A 8 -7.13 0.13 1.13
N ALA A 9 -6.68 1.09 0.34
CA ALA A 9 -5.27 1.30 0.02
C ALA A 9 -4.64 2.16 1.13
N ALA A 10 -4.03 1.53 2.13
CA ALA A 10 -3.67 2.11 3.41
C ALA A 10 -2.15 2.32 3.57
N GLY A 11 -1.46 2.66 2.49
CA GLY A 11 -0.03 2.96 2.57
C GLY A 11 0.27 4.10 3.56
N ARG A 12 1.33 3.92 4.37
CA ARG A 12 1.79 4.96 5.30
C ARG A 12 2.31 6.20 4.58
N TYR A 13 2.85 6.02 3.37
CA TYR A 13 3.52 7.07 2.61
C TYR A 13 2.85 7.26 1.25
N LYS A 14 2.86 8.50 0.78
CA LYS A 14 2.40 8.88 -0.55
C LYS A 14 3.46 9.67 -1.30
N LEU A 15 3.37 9.69 -2.63
CA LEU A 15 4.24 10.50 -3.47
C LEU A 15 4.10 11.99 -3.13
N SER A 16 5.23 12.64 -2.93
CA SER A 16 5.25 14.07 -2.66
C SER A 16 5.18 14.87 -3.97
N PRO A 17 4.40 15.98 -4.04
CA PRO A 17 4.43 16.91 -5.16
C PRO A 17 5.80 17.49 -5.46
N ALA A 18 6.73 17.48 -4.48
CA ALA A 18 8.12 17.91 -4.66
C ALA A 18 8.90 17.03 -5.65
N MET A 19 8.43 15.82 -5.95
CA MET A 19 8.97 14.92 -6.96
C MET A 19 9.18 15.58 -8.34
N PHE A 20 8.29 16.50 -8.72
CA PHE A 20 8.40 17.20 -10.00
C PHE A 20 9.51 18.26 -10.05
N ARG A 21 10.20 18.53 -8.92
CA ARG A 21 11.23 19.58 -8.80
C ARG A 21 12.67 19.08 -8.70
N GLY A 22 12.92 17.79 -8.74
CA GLY A 22 14.31 17.32 -8.74
C GLY A 22 14.60 15.97 -8.10
N GLY A 23 13.64 15.09 -7.92
CA GLY A 23 13.89 13.73 -7.46
C GLY A 23 12.68 13.06 -6.84
N LEU A 24 12.73 11.75 -6.77
CA LEU A 24 11.68 10.94 -6.13
C LEU A 24 11.63 11.25 -4.63
N ALA A 25 10.46 11.61 -4.13
CA ALA A 25 10.24 11.90 -2.72
C ALA A 25 8.88 11.35 -2.29
N ILE A 26 8.79 10.90 -1.06
CA ILE A 26 7.56 10.46 -0.39
C ILE A 26 7.35 11.28 0.87
N GLU A 27 6.10 11.39 1.30
CA GLU A 27 5.72 12.04 2.55
C GLU A 27 4.74 11.18 3.34
N ASP A 28 4.70 11.38 4.66
CA ASP A 28 3.80 10.65 5.57
C ASP A 28 2.34 11.05 5.31
N SER A 29 1.47 10.05 5.13
CA SER A 29 0.03 10.24 4.98
C SER A 29 -0.62 10.33 6.36
N LYS A 30 -1.11 11.52 6.71
CA LYS A 30 -1.78 11.81 7.99
C LYS A 30 -3.29 11.96 7.78
N ASP A 31 -3.94 10.90 7.34
CA ASP A 31 -5.36 10.89 6.99
C ASP A 31 -6.28 10.28 8.06
N GLY A 32 -5.71 9.83 9.21
CA GLY A 32 -6.46 9.16 10.29
C GLY A 32 -6.88 7.72 9.96
N LEU A 33 -6.59 7.23 8.77
CA LEU A 33 -6.99 5.92 8.30
C LEU A 33 -6.35 4.79 9.11
N GLN A 34 -5.09 5.00 9.56
CA GLN A 34 -4.36 4.03 10.38
C GLN A 34 -5.04 3.77 11.72
N GLU A 35 -5.58 4.82 12.36
CA GLU A 35 -6.30 4.69 13.65
C GLU A 35 -7.60 3.91 13.46
N MET A 36 -8.34 4.18 12.39
CA MET A 36 -9.56 3.43 12.06
C MET A 36 -9.24 1.95 11.79
N LEU A 37 -8.21 1.65 10.99
CA LEU A 37 -7.81 0.28 10.70
C LEU A 37 -7.31 -0.46 11.94
N ALA A 38 -6.56 0.20 12.82
CA ALA A 38 -6.13 -0.36 14.10
C ALA A 38 -7.32 -0.72 14.99
N SER A 39 -8.41 0.06 14.96
CA SER A 39 -9.66 -0.30 15.66
C SER A 39 -10.28 -1.58 15.12
N TYR A 40 -10.12 -1.87 13.84
CA TYR A 40 -10.56 -3.10 13.17
C TYR A 40 -9.58 -4.25 13.28
N GLY A 41 -8.43 -4.04 13.97
CA GLY A 41 -7.41 -5.06 14.20
C GLY A 41 -6.44 -5.24 13.05
N VAL A 42 -6.17 -4.17 12.28
CA VAL A 42 -5.12 -4.11 11.25
C VAL A 42 -4.21 -2.92 11.55
N GLU A 43 -2.97 -3.18 11.89
CA GLU A 43 -1.96 -2.14 12.09
C GLU A 43 -1.10 -1.98 10.84
N VAL A 44 -0.98 -0.74 10.36
CA VAL A 44 -0.10 -0.36 9.26
C VAL A 44 1.22 0.12 9.84
N GLY A 45 2.31 -0.58 9.53
CA GLY A 45 3.62 -0.29 10.09
C GLY A 45 4.20 1.05 9.63
N ASP A 46 5.16 1.56 10.39
CA ASP A 46 5.82 2.87 10.15
C ASP A 46 7.02 2.79 9.20
N ALA A 47 7.42 1.57 8.80
CA ALA A 47 8.55 1.34 7.92
C ALA A 47 8.08 0.92 6.52
N LEU A 48 8.93 1.13 5.53
CA LEU A 48 8.72 0.63 4.17
C LEU A 48 9.30 -0.78 4.02
N VAL A 49 8.59 -1.64 3.34
CA VAL A 49 9.08 -2.96 2.95
C VAL A 49 9.94 -2.83 1.71
N MET A 50 11.13 -3.42 1.78
CA MET A 50 12.05 -3.57 0.66
C MET A 50 12.25 -5.04 0.37
N ASP A 51 12.28 -5.40 -0.91
CA ASP A 51 12.37 -6.80 -1.34
C ASP A 51 13.37 -6.94 -2.50
N PRO A 52 14.31 -7.90 -2.47
CA PRO A 52 15.18 -8.16 -3.61
C PRO A 52 14.39 -8.61 -4.85
N GLN A 53 13.21 -9.21 -4.67
CA GLN A 53 12.27 -9.45 -5.76
C GLN A 53 11.46 -8.19 -6.04
N ASN A 54 11.95 -7.37 -6.97
CA ASN A 54 11.38 -6.05 -7.23
C ASN A 54 11.13 -5.79 -8.72
N GLU A 55 10.24 -4.83 -9.00
CA GLU A 55 10.10 -4.24 -10.32
C GLU A 55 11.11 -3.10 -10.47
N PRO A 56 11.86 -3.03 -11.59
CA PRO A 56 12.86 -2.01 -11.78
C PRO A 56 12.24 -0.60 -11.90
N PHE A 57 13.00 0.39 -11.46
CA PHE A 57 12.66 1.81 -11.57
C PHE A 57 13.39 2.49 -12.74
N PRO A 58 12.74 3.40 -13.52
CA PRO A 58 13.39 4.16 -14.56
C PRO A 58 14.23 5.29 -13.96
N ALA A 59 15.51 5.08 -13.75
CA ALA A 59 16.43 6.10 -13.29
C ALA A 59 17.06 6.85 -14.45
N ARG A 60 17.17 8.19 -14.32
CA ARG A 60 17.98 8.99 -15.22
C ARG A 60 19.43 8.90 -14.78
N VAL A 61 20.28 8.39 -15.66
CA VAL A 61 21.71 8.22 -15.41
C VAL A 61 22.48 9.05 -16.40
N GLU A 62 23.41 9.88 -15.90
CA GLU A 62 24.34 10.59 -16.77
C GLU A 62 25.48 9.68 -17.20
N ARG A 63 25.60 9.44 -18.50
CA ARG A 63 26.72 8.71 -19.11
C ARG A 63 27.67 9.67 -19.82
N ARG A 64 28.95 9.65 -19.44
CA ARG A 64 29.98 10.36 -20.18
C ARG A 64 30.37 9.60 -21.45
N VAL A 65 30.17 10.25 -22.60
CA VAL A 65 30.64 9.78 -23.92
C VAL A 65 31.66 10.80 -24.46
N GLY A 66 32.93 10.53 -24.18
CA GLY A 66 34.02 11.46 -24.51
C GLY A 66 33.93 12.75 -23.68
N ARG A 67 33.67 13.91 -24.35
CA ARG A 67 33.51 15.24 -23.72
C ARG A 67 32.05 15.60 -23.42
N PHE A 68 31.11 14.76 -23.79
CA PHE A 68 29.68 15.02 -23.67
C PHE A 68 29.10 14.16 -22.54
N SER A 69 28.17 14.75 -21.79
CA SER A 69 27.28 14.04 -20.88
C SER A 69 25.96 13.79 -21.60
N VAL A 70 25.54 12.53 -21.62
CA VAL A 70 24.25 12.12 -22.23
C VAL A 70 23.39 11.57 -21.11
N GLU A 71 22.18 12.09 -20.96
CA GLU A 71 21.18 11.51 -20.08
C GLU A 71 20.57 10.27 -20.73
N GLU A 72 20.59 9.17 -20.05
CA GLU A 72 20.00 7.89 -20.46
C GLU A 72 19.05 7.39 -19.36
N ILE A 73 17.89 6.83 -19.76
CA ILE A 73 17.01 6.16 -18.82
C ILE A 73 17.47 4.71 -18.70
N GLN A 74 17.94 4.34 -17.50
CA GLN A 74 18.32 2.97 -17.17
C GLN A 74 17.31 2.34 -16.23
N ARG A 75 17.12 1.04 -16.41
CA ARG A 75 16.35 0.20 -15.47
C ARG A 75 17.29 -0.17 -14.32
N VAL A 76 16.96 0.31 -13.12
CA VAL A 76 17.70 -0.02 -11.90
C VAL A 76 16.82 -0.82 -10.95
N ASP A 77 17.40 -1.79 -10.26
CA ASP A 77 16.69 -2.50 -9.21
C ASP A 77 16.24 -1.50 -8.14
N TYR A 78 14.97 -1.63 -7.75
CA TYR A 78 14.35 -0.68 -6.84
C TYR A 78 13.49 -1.43 -5.80
N PRO A 79 14.10 -1.92 -4.70
CA PRO A 79 13.46 -2.80 -3.73
C PRO A 79 12.15 -2.29 -3.10
N PHE A 80 11.87 -0.99 -3.17
CA PHE A 80 10.58 -0.42 -2.76
C PHE A 80 9.41 -0.78 -3.69
N PHE A 81 9.68 -1.33 -4.87
CA PHE A 81 8.67 -1.84 -5.79
C PHE A 81 8.59 -3.35 -5.66
N VAL A 82 7.92 -3.79 -4.59
CA VAL A 82 7.83 -5.21 -4.23
C VAL A 82 7.06 -5.98 -5.30
N ASP A 83 7.74 -6.89 -6.02
CA ASP A 83 7.17 -7.76 -7.06
C ASP A 83 6.68 -9.07 -6.44
N ILE A 84 5.40 -9.12 -6.10
CA ILE A 84 4.78 -10.29 -5.47
C ILE A 84 4.34 -11.26 -6.56
N ARG A 85 4.86 -12.48 -6.50
CA ARG A 85 4.52 -13.57 -7.42
C ARG A 85 3.66 -14.62 -6.74
N ARG A 86 3.32 -15.69 -7.44
CA ARG A 86 2.40 -16.75 -7.00
C ARG A 86 2.74 -17.37 -5.63
N ASP A 87 4.00 -17.46 -5.28
CA ASP A 87 4.49 -17.95 -3.98
C ASP A 87 4.20 -16.99 -2.82
N GLY A 88 4.13 -15.69 -3.09
CA GLY A 88 3.72 -14.66 -2.14
C GLY A 88 2.20 -14.40 -2.10
N MET A 89 1.38 -15.15 -2.83
CA MET A 89 -0.08 -14.97 -2.93
C MET A 89 -0.86 -16.07 -2.23
N ALA A 90 -2.04 -15.73 -1.69
CA ALA A 90 -2.98 -16.69 -1.13
C ALA A 90 -3.53 -17.61 -2.24
N LYS A 91 -3.16 -18.89 -2.23
CA LYS A 91 -3.48 -19.85 -3.30
C LYS A 91 -4.97 -20.15 -3.42
N GLU A 92 -5.66 -20.19 -2.29
CA GLU A 92 -7.08 -20.56 -2.19
C GLU A 92 -8.02 -19.34 -2.32
N SER A 93 -7.48 -18.14 -2.46
CA SER A 93 -8.29 -16.91 -2.57
C SER A 93 -8.68 -16.64 -4.01
N PRO A 94 -9.97 -16.46 -4.31
CA PRO A 94 -10.43 -16.06 -5.64
C PRO A 94 -9.89 -14.67 -6.05
N ILE A 95 -9.50 -13.83 -5.07
CA ILE A 95 -8.97 -12.49 -5.32
C ILE A 95 -7.59 -12.56 -6.01
N THR A 96 -6.80 -13.61 -5.71
CA THR A 96 -5.42 -13.75 -6.20
C THR A 96 -5.23 -14.93 -7.16
N SER A 97 -6.26 -15.77 -7.37
CA SER A 97 -6.14 -17.03 -8.13
C SER A 97 -5.63 -16.85 -9.56
N ASP A 98 -6.06 -15.81 -10.25
CA ASP A 98 -5.76 -15.58 -11.66
C ASP A 98 -4.63 -14.57 -11.89
N LEU A 99 -4.03 -14.04 -10.81
CA LEU A 99 -2.94 -13.09 -10.89
C LEU A 99 -1.60 -13.81 -11.02
N PRO A 100 -0.79 -13.58 -12.05
CA PRO A 100 0.57 -14.11 -12.16
C PRO A 100 1.56 -13.34 -11.27
N ALA A 101 1.37 -12.05 -11.11
CA ALA A 101 2.16 -11.14 -10.30
C ALA A 101 1.39 -9.88 -9.96
N ILE A 102 1.83 -9.16 -8.94
CA ILE A 102 1.37 -7.79 -8.59
C ILE A 102 2.55 -7.03 -8.01
N THR A 103 2.65 -5.74 -8.30
CA THR A 103 3.69 -4.88 -7.73
C THR A 103 3.07 -3.89 -6.75
N LEU A 104 3.57 -3.86 -5.52
CA LEU A 104 3.20 -2.86 -4.52
C LEU A 104 4.35 -1.88 -4.31
N GLN A 105 4.09 -0.63 -4.59
CA GLN A 105 5.07 0.46 -4.49
C GLN A 105 5.00 1.10 -3.10
N TRP A 106 6.16 1.31 -2.47
CA TRP A 106 6.32 1.93 -1.14
C TRP A 106 5.37 1.33 -0.10
N ALA A 107 5.27 0.01 -0.10
CA ALA A 107 4.37 -0.71 0.79
C ALA A 107 4.86 -0.67 2.25
N ALA A 108 3.94 -0.46 3.17
CA ALA A 108 4.11 -0.68 4.60
C ALA A 108 3.70 -2.13 4.98
N PRO A 109 4.34 -2.76 5.96
CA PRO A 109 3.90 -4.05 6.45
C PRO A 109 2.58 -3.93 7.21
N LEU A 110 1.76 -4.97 7.13
CA LEU A 110 0.51 -5.08 7.88
C LEU A 110 0.67 -6.09 9.03
N GLU A 111 0.25 -5.69 10.21
CA GLU A 111 0.18 -6.57 11.38
C GLU A 111 -1.27 -6.78 11.78
N ILE A 112 -1.64 -8.04 12.07
CA ILE A 112 -3.00 -8.43 12.41
C ILE A 112 -3.10 -8.70 13.90
N ASP A 113 -3.94 -7.93 14.58
CA ASP A 113 -4.31 -8.19 15.97
C ASP A 113 -5.20 -9.44 16.02
N GLN A 114 -4.62 -10.55 16.48
CA GLN A 114 -5.29 -11.84 16.56
C GLN A 114 -6.45 -11.84 17.57
N VAL A 115 -6.38 -10.99 18.60
CA VAL A 115 -7.44 -10.90 19.62
C VAL A 115 -8.67 -10.20 19.06
N LYS A 116 -8.46 -9.07 18.37
CA LYS A 116 -9.56 -8.34 17.75
C LYS A 116 -10.20 -9.09 16.58
N ASN A 117 -9.46 -9.99 15.96
CA ASN A 117 -9.91 -10.75 14.80
C ASN A 117 -10.22 -12.23 15.09
N GLN A 118 -10.29 -12.66 16.38
CA GLN A 118 -10.49 -14.04 16.77
C GLN A 118 -11.77 -14.67 16.20
N ASP A 119 -12.84 -13.87 16.03
CA ASP A 119 -14.14 -14.31 15.52
C ASP A 119 -14.34 -13.97 14.05
N ARG A 120 -13.27 -13.57 13.33
CA ARG A 120 -13.28 -13.18 11.93
C ARG A 120 -12.42 -14.11 11.09
N ASP A 121 -12.81 -14.30 9.84
CA ASP A 121 -12.01 -15.03 8.87
C ASP A 121 -10.95 -14.09 8.25
N VAL A 122 -9.68 -14.36 8.55
CA VAL A 122 -8.53 -13.54 8.13
C VAL A 122 -7.68 -14.31 7.14
N VAL A 123 -7.50 -13.74 5.96
CA VAL A 123 -6.64 -14.29 4.90
C VAL A 123 -5.58 -13.26 4.53
N THR A 124 -4.30 -13.61 4.68
CA THR A 124 -3.22 -12.82 4.10
C THR A 124 -3.19 -13.07 2.59
N LEU A 125 -3.56 -12.04 1.82
CA LEU A 125 -3.65 -12.12 0.37
C LEU A 125 -2.28 -12.04 -0.31
N LEU A 126 -1.43 -11.11 0.15
CA LEU A 126 -0.14 -10.81 -0.44
C LEU A 126 0.95 -10.74 0.63
N ARG A 127 2.13 -11.31 0.31
CA ARG A 127 3.33 -11.29 1.16
C ARG A 127 4.56 -10.95 0.35
N SER A 128 5.51 -10.28 0.98
CA SER A 128 6.88 -10.16 0.49
C SER A 128 7.63 -11.51 0.55
N THR A 129 8.80 -11.57 -0.04
CA THR A 129 9.69 -12.74 0.11
C THR A 129 10.27 -12.85 1.53
N ASP A 130 10.87 -13.98 1.85
CA ASP A 130 11.57 -14.19 3.14
C ASP A 130 12.86 -13.36 3.24
N GLU A 131 13.37 -12.84 2.13
CA GLU A 131 14.56 -12.00 2.05
C GLU A 131 14.24 -10.50 2.19
N SER A 132 12.96 -10.13 2.33
CA SER A 132 12.54 -8.74 2.50
C SER A 132 12.97 -8.16 3.84
N TRP A 133 13.28 -6.87 3.87
CA TRP A 133 13.66 -6.13 5.07
C TRP A 133 12.86 -4.85 5.22
N LEU A 134 12.98 -4.18 6.37
CA LEU A 134 12.30 -2.92 6.66
C LEU A 134 13.29 -1.76 6.60
N ARG A 135 12.79 -0.63 6.11
CA ARG A 135 13.51 0.63 6.11
C ARG A 135 12.64 1.75 6.68
N SER A 136 13.10 2.36 7.76
CA SER A 136 12.39 3.48 8.42
C SER A 136 12.72 4.84 7.80
N SER A 137 13.72 4.92 6.90
CA SER A 137 14.09 6.17 6.24
C SER A 137 13.17 6.45 5.05
N ILE A 138 12.65 7.66 4.98
CA ILE A 138 11.88 8.19 3.84
C ILE A 138 12.76 8.63 2.65
N ASN A 139 14.09 8.48 2.76
CA ASN A 139 14.97 8.72 1.63
C ASN A 139 14.87 7.53 0.65
N VAL A 140 14.13 7.75 -0.41
CA VAL A 140 13.85 6.77 -1.48
C VAL A 140 14.75 6.95 -2.71
N GLN A 141 15.77 7.82 -2.64
CA GLN A 141 16.76 8.00 -3.71
C GLN A 141 17.82 6.90 -3.62
N PRO A 142 18.05 6.12 -4.70
CA PRO A 142 19.09 5.10 -4.72
C PRO A 142 20.48 5.72 -4.72
N ASN A 143 21.37 5.14 -3.94
CA ASN A 143 22.80 5.47 -3.93
C ASN A 143 23.63 4.26 -4.35
N SER A 144 23.69 4.01 -5.65
CA SER A 144 24.43 2.86 -6.22
C SER A 144 25.94 2.95 -6.03
N ALA A 145 26.49 4.13 -5.73
CA ALA A 145 27.90 4.27 -5.41
C ALA A 145 28.26 3.67 -4.04
N ALA A 146 27.36 3.83 -3.05
CA ALA A 146 27.53 3.26 -1.70
C ALA A 146 26.98 1.83 -1.62
N TYR A 147 25.92 1.52 -2.35
CA TYR A 147 25.18 0.25 -2.31
C TYR A 147 24.97 -0.27 -3.74
N PRO A 148 25.97 -0.92 -4.35
CA PRO A 148 25.96 -1.28 -5.77
C PRO A 148 24.83 -2.24 -6.17
N GLU A 149 24.36 -3.08 -5.25
CA GLU A 149 23.38 -4.12 -5.52
C GLU A 149 21.97 -3.53 -5.70
N PHE A 150 21.50 -2.76 -4.72
CA PHE A 150 20.13 -2.26 -4.69
C PHE A 150 20.02 -0.73 -4.62
N GLY A 151 21.12 -0.02 -4.52
CA GLY A 151 21.11 1.42 -4.24
C GLY A 151 20.78 1.78 -2.79
N PHE A 152 20.55 0.79 -1.93
CA PHE A 152 20.16 0.93 -0.52
C PHE A 152 20.85 -0.14 0.35
N PRO A 153 21.06 0.13 1.66
CA PRO A 153 21.54 -0.89 2.57
C PRO A 153 20.46 -1.94 2.84
N VAL A 154 20.89 -3.20 3.00
CA VAL A 154 20.06 -4.25 3.58
C VAL A 154 20.24 -4.18 5.10
N GLU A 155 19.16 -3.87 5.83
CA GLU A 155 19.20 -3.58 7.26
C GLU A 155 18.24 -4.49 8.05
N GLY A 156 18.63 -4.84 9.26
CA GLY A 156 17.76 -5.55 10.21
C GLY A 156 17.43 -6.99 9.85
N GLU A 157 16.29 -7.45 10.34
CA GLU A 157 15.81 -8.82 10.17
C GLU A 157 15.14 -9.00 8.79
N GLN A 158 15.60 -9.99 8.03
CA GLN A 158 14.96 -10.40 6.79
C GLN A 158 13.89 -11.45 7.11
N LYS A 159 12.66 -11.19 6.66
CA LYS A 159 11.53 -12.12 6.76
C LYS A 159 10.36 -11.69 5.87
N SER A 160 9.50 -12.64 5.53
CA SER A 160 8.24 -12.36 4.84
C SER A 160 7.29 -11.50 5.69
N ARG A 161 6.62 -10.55 5.04
CA ARG A 161 5.69 -9.60 5.68
C ARG A 161 4.37 -9.58 4.93
N ALA A 162 3.27 -9.48 5.68
CA ALA A 162 1.95 -9.30 5.07
C ALA A 162 1.87 -7.90 4.46
N LEU A 163 1.39 -7.82 3.22
CA LEU A 163 1.25 -6.58 2.44
C LEU A 163 -0.18 -6.32 2.00
N ALA A 164 -1.03 -7.36 1.96
CA ALA A 164 -2.46 -7.22 1.81
C ALA A 164 -3.17 -8.33 2.59
N VAL A 165 -4.30 -7.98 3.19
CA VAL A 165 -5.13 -8.90 3.98
C VAL A 165 -6.60 -8.73 3.63
N SER A 166 -7.37 -9.82 3.70
CA SER A 166 -8.83 -9.83 3.63
C SER A 166 -9.38 -10.32 4.96
N ILE A 167 -10.30 -9.56 5.53
CA ILE A 167 -10.96 -9.88 6.79
C ILE A 167 -12.45 -9.93 6.55
N ARG A 168 -13.09 -11.04 6.87
CA ARG A 168 -14.53 -11.22 6.77
C ARG A 168 -15.13 -11.40 8.17
N GLY A 169 -16.22 -10.70 8.44
CA GLY A 169 -16.91 -10.76 9.71
C GLY A 169 -17.61 -9.45 10.05
N SER A 170 -18.10 -9.37 11.29
CA SER A 170 -18.71 -8.16 11.82
C SER A 170 -17.64 -7.19 12.33
N PHE A 171 -17.81 -5.91 12.06
CA PHE A 171 -16.95 -4.81 12.51
C PHE A 171 -17.80 -3.82 13.30
N ASP A 172 -17.38 -3.51 14.52
CA ASP A 172 -17.96 -2.41 15.27
C ASP A 172 -17.68 -1.09 14.54
N SER A 173 -18.61 -0.15 14.63
CA SER A 173 -18.37 1.19 14.06
C SER A 173 -17.22 1.88 14.80
N PHE A 174 -16.28 2.47 14.04
CA PHE A 174 -15.20 3.29 14.59
C PHE A 174 -15.76 4.45 15.45
N PHE A 175 -16.94 4.95 15.07
CA PHE A 175 -17.65 6.03 15.79
C PHE A 175 -18.65 5.51 16.84
N LYS A 176 -18.61 4.23 17.21
CA LYS A 176 -19.50 3.66 18.21
C LYS A 176 -19.38 4.41 19.53
N GLY A 177 -20.52 4.94 20.03
CA GLY A 177 -20.57 5.73 21.27
C GLY A 177 -20.10 7.19 21.11
N GLN A 178 -19.76 7.62 19.90
CA GLN A 178 -19.47 9.02 19.61
C GLN A 178 -20.65 9.66 18.88
N PRO A 179 -20.86 10.99 19.02
CA PRO A 179 -21.84 11.68 18.19
C PRO A 179 -21.40 11.58 16.72
N PRO A 180 -22.36 11.44 15.78
CA PRO A 180 -22.01 11.43 14.37
C PRO A 180 -21.32 12.74 14.00
N PRO A 181 -20.30 12.72 13.11
CA PRO A 181 -19.64 13.94 12.65
C PRO A 181 -20.69 14.88 12.06
N SER A 182 -20.77 16.10 12.62
CA SER A 182 -21.70 17.10 12.13
C SER A 182 -21.17 17.69 10.81
N PRO A 183 -22.03 17.87 9.79
CA PRO A 183 -21.64 18.53 8.53
C PRO A 183 -21.27 20.02 8.72
N ASP A 184 -21.45 20.59 9.90
CA ASP A 184 -21.51 22.05 10.18
C ASP A 184 -20.17 22.67 10.57
N GLU A 185 -19.03 21.98 10.51
CA GLU A 185 -17.74 22.63 10.80
C GLU A 185 -17.16 23.44 9.62
N GLU A 186 -17.79 23.41 8.45
CA GLU A 186 -17.49 24.32 7.33
C GLU A 186 -18.73 25.15 6.94
N GLY A 187 -19.12 26.11 7.79
CA GLY A 187 -19.84 27.35 7.45
C GLY A 187 -21.00 27.27 6.43
N GLY A 188 -22.02 26.45 6.64
CA GLY A 188 -23.25 26.47 5.84
C GLY A 188 -24.49 26.41 6.70
N GLU A 189 -25.46 27.34 6.44
CA GLU A 189 -26.74 27.42 7.12
C GLU A 189 -27.47 26.07 7.11
N SER A 190 -27.79 25.57 8.29
CA SER A 190 -28.56 24.35 8.52
C SER A 190 -29.99 24.53 8.01
N THR A 191 -30.32 23.90 6.90
CA THR A 191 -31.72 23.68 6.49
C THR A 191 -32.02 22.18 6.53
N GLU A 192 -33.05 21.88 7.34
CA GLU A 192 -33.80 20.64 7.45
C GLU A 192 -33.18 19.52 8.33
N GLN A 193 -33.93 19.25 9.39
CA GLN A 193 -33.84 18.08 10.27
C GLN A 193 -33.79 16.79 9.45
N THR A 194 -32.59 16.32 9.15
CA THR A 194 -32.40 14.95 8.71
C THR A 194 -32.82 14.07 9.88
N GLU A 195 -33.88 13.28 9.71
CA GLU A 195 -34.32 12.29 10.68
C GLU A 195 -33.08 11.54 11.20
N LEU A 196 -32.86 11.61 12.51
CA LEU A 196 -31.78 10.92 13.20
C LEU A 196 -31.88 9.42 12.91
N GLN A 197 -31.24 8.98 11.83
CA GLN A 197 -31.09 7.56 11.57
C GLN A 197 -30.29 6.97 12.73
N THR A 198 -30.83 5.94 13.34
CA THR A 198 -30.16 5.22 14.43
C THR A 198 -28.75 4.87 13.95
N PRO A 199 -27.69 5.27 14.66
CA PRO A 199 -26.31 4.99 14.24
C PRO A 199 -26.14 3.48 14.04
N ILE A 200 -25.49 3.09 12.93
CA ILE A 200 -25.13 1.69 12.71
C ILE A 200 -23.95 1.39 13.63
N GLU A 201 -24.19 0.58 14.65
CA GLU A 201 -23.14 0.24 15.64
C GLU A 201 -22.18 -0.86 15.17
N ALA A 202 -22.64 -1.75 14.29
CA ALA A 202 -21.81 -2.81 13.74
C ALA A 202 -22.24 -3.20 12.32
N SER A 203 -21.29 -3.69 11.52
CA SER A 203 -21.58 -4.27 10.21
C SER A 203 -22.08 -5.70 10.35
N PRO A 204 -22.81 -6.25 9.35
CA PRO A 204 -23.20 -7.67 9.36
C PRO A 204 -21.97 -8.58 9.17
N GLU A 205 -22.08 -9.84 9.61
CA GLU A 205 -21.02 -10.87 9.49
C GLU A 205 -20.58 -11.17 8.04
N SER A 206 -21.42 -10.86 7.06
CA SER A 206 -21.10 -11.00 5.65
C SER A 206 -20.21 -9.88 5.10
N SER A 207 -19.87 -8.88 5.92
CA SER A 207 -19.00 -7.77 5.51
C SER A 207 -17.57 -8.23 5.29
N ARG A 208 -16.89 -7.57 4.36
CA ARG A 208 -15.49 -7.84 4.04
C ARG A 208 -14.69 -6.54 4.00
N LEU A 209 -13.55 -6.55 4.65
CA LEU A 209 -12.54 -5.50 4.60
C LEU A 209 -11.28 -6.08 3.94
N VAL A 210 -10.82 -5.45 2.87
CA VAL A 210 -9.51 -5.72 2.26
C VAL A 210 -8.61 -4.53 2.54
N VAL A 211 -7.47 -4.77 3.14
CA VAL A 211 -6.47 -3.73 3.42
C VAL A 211 -5.22 -4.03 2.64
N ILE A 212 -4.69 -3.03 1.93
CA ILE A 212 -3.47 -3.09 1.14
C ILE A 212 -2.49 -2.08 1.71
N GLY A 213 -1.28 -2.49 2.06
CA GLY A 213 -0.24 -1.66 2.69
C GLY A 213 0.43 -0.65 1.76
N SER A 214 -0.13 -0.38 0.60
CA SER A 214 0.36 0.63 -0.35
C SER A 214 -0.79 1.53 -0.77
N ALA A 215 -0.60 2.85 -0.69
CA ALA A 215 -1.54 3.83 -1.24
C ALA A 215 -1.26 4.09 -2.73
N GLU A 216 0.00 3.92 -3.16
CA GLU A 216 0.51 4.39 -4.44
C GLU A 216 0.44 3.37 -5.58
N PHE A 217 0.10 2.11 -5.29
CA PHE A 217 0.13 1.04 -6.30
C PHE A 217 -0.88 1.23 -7.45
N LEU A 218 -1.82 2.16 -7.29
CA LEU A 218 -2.82 2.57 -8.30
C LEU A 218 -2.69 4.03 -8.71
N ASP A 219 -1.68 4.76 -8.19
CA ASP A 219 -1.44 6.15 -8.61
C ASP A 219 -1.07 6.21 -10.09
N ASP A 220 -1.65 7.16 -10.83
CA ASP A 220 -1.43 7.31 -12.27
C ASP A 220 0.06 7.49 -12.62
N THR A 221 0.84 8.16 -11.77
CA THR A 221 2.28 8.35 -11.96
C THR A 221 3.01 7.02 -11.89
N VAL A 222 2.64 6.19 -10.89
CA VAL A 222 3.21 4.87 -10.68
C VAL A 222 2.83 3.92 -11.80
N LEU A 223 1.56 3.90 -12.20
CA LEU A 223 1.09 3.11 -13.35
C LEU A 223 1.81 3.51 -14.65
N ASN A 224 2.06 4.80 -14.86
CA ASN A 224 2.83 5.28 -16.01
C ASN A 224 4.31 4.87 -15.96
N PHE A 225 4.93 4.81 -14.78
CA PHE A 225 6.28 4.26 -14.64
C PHE A 225 6.31 2.78 -15.02
N SER A 226 5.43 1.98 -14.47
CA SER A 226 5.32 0.56 -14.77
C SER A 226 5.07 0.34 -16.27
N ARG A 227 4.14 1.10 -16.87
CA ARG A 227 3.84 1.05 -18.31
C ARG A 227 5.05 1.34 -19.18
N SER A 228 5.90 2.29 -18.79
CA SER A 228 7.09 2.67 -19.57
C SER A 228 8.18 1.60 -19.55
N LEU A 229 8.21 0.72 -18.53
CA LEU A 229 9.26 -0.26 -18.30
C LEU A 229 8.86 -1.69 -18.59
N SER A 230 7.65 -2.07 -18.24
CA SER A 230 7.22 -3.46 -18.12
C SER A 230 5.98 -3.77 -18.95
N ALA A 231 5.68 -2.96 -19.96
CA ALA A 231 4.60 -3.06 -20.94
C ALA A 231 3.20 -3.34 -20.36
N ASP A 232 2.98 -4.48 -19.69
CA ASP A 232 1.64 -4.91 -19.26
C ASP A 232 1.51 -5.13 -17.74
N ARG A 233 2.57 -4.94 -16.96
CA ARG A 233 2.53 -5.23 -15.51
C ARG A 233 1.54 -4.36 -14.75
N TYR A 234 1.40 -3.08 -15.11
CA TYR A 234 0.42 -2.18 -14.49
C TYR A 234 -1.03 -2.69 -14.60
N LEU A 235 -1.35 -3.50 -15.63
CA LEU A 235 -2.67 -4.09 -15.80
C LEU A 235 -2.99 -5.10 -14.69
N LEU A 236 -1.98 -5.78 -14.15
CA LEU A 236 -2.14 -6.75 -13.06
C LEU A 236 -2.57 -6.07 -11.76
N ASN A 237 -2.06 -4.86 -11.49
CA ASN A 237 -2.49 -4.05 -10.35
C ASN A 237 -3.98 -3.66 -10.49
N LEU A 238 -4.41 -3.30 -11.70
CA LEU A 238 -5.82 -2.99 -11.97
C LEU A 238 -6.70 -4.25 -11.89
N GLN A 239 -6.21 -5.40 -12.35
CA GLN A 239 -6.92 -6.68 -12.28
C GLN A 239 -7.15 -7.13 -10.83
N PHE A 240 -6.25 -6.81 -9.91
CA PHE A 240 -6.39 -7.14 -8.50
C PHE A 240 -7.63 -6.53 -7.84
N LEU A 241 -8.18 -5.46 -8.40
CA LEU A 241 -9.37 -4.78 -7.89
C LEU A 241 -10.69 -5.26 -8.55
N GLN A 242 -10.63 -6.11 -9.54
CA GLN A 242 -11.80 -6.65 -10.25
C GLN A 242 -12.28 -7.96 -9.62
#